data_4ed5ac2e545dc66740ec63d95647ccef
#
_entry.id   4ed5ac2e545dc66740ec63d95647ccef
#
_cell.length_a   1.000
_cell.length_b   1.000
_cell.length_c   1.000
_cell.angle_alpha   90.00
_cell.angle_beta   90.00
_cell.angle_gamma   90.00
#
_symmetry.space_group_name_H-M   'P 1'
#
loop_
_entity.id
_entity.type
_entity.pdbx_description
1 polymer ?
#
loop_
_entity_poly.entity_id
_entity_poly.type
_entity_poly.pdbx_seq_one_letter_code
_entity_poly.pdbx_strand_id
1 'polypeptide(L)'
;MYKVRRTSYNAITAKGEGIITILVIIMLGLAVCFDLWKSKIPNWLTGMGVMTGYAAHIRGEEEKGIILVTVMMLIPVILFYLLFLMHAMGAGDIKLFMALSCMTDYSIVLHTIIFSLCLAAVYGLFRLIRQGTLIQRILYFRTYMQSSLVKKQWVPYREQTGMDDSCMHLAPAVLGGYLLTLGVV
;
A
#
# COMPACT_ATOMS: atom_id res chain seq x y z
N MET A 1 -21.41 -27.27 -28.38
CA MET A 1 -21.42 -25.82 -28.56
C MET A 1 -21.14 -25.05 -27.25
N TYR A 2 -21.50 -25.55 -26.09
CA TYR A 2 -21.32 -24.91 -24.76
C TYR A 2 -19.84 -24.85 -24.30
N LYS A 3 -19.04 -25.85 -24.64
CA LYS A 3 -17.63 -25.98 -24.22
C LYS A 3 -16.70 -24.95 -24.91
N VAL A 4 -16.99 -24.58 -26.16
CA VAL A 4 -16.18 -23.61 -26.93
C VAL A 4 -16.40 -22.16 -26.41
N ARG A 5 -17.61 -21.84 -25.96
CA ARG A 5 -17.92 -20.52 -25.42
C ARG A 5 -17.23 -20.25 -24.08
N ARG A 6 -17.08 -21.30 -23.23
CA ARG A 6 -16.42 -21.22 -21.94
C ARG A 6 -14.90 -21.04 -22.05
N THR A 7 -14.27 -21.69 -23.04
CA THR A 7 -12.82 -21.53 -23.31
C THR A 7 -12.48 -20.15 -23.87
N SER A 8 -13.32 -19.59 -24.74
CA SER A 8 -13.13 -18.24 -25.28
C SER A 8 -13.33 -17.17 -24.20
N TYR A 9 -14.32 -17.34 -23.30
CA TYR A 9 -14.56 -16.43 -22.17
C TYR A 9 -13.37 -16.42 -21.19
N ASN A 10 -12.87 -17.61 -20.82
CA ASN A 10 -11.71 -17.74 -19.95
C ASN A 10 -10.42 -17.16 -20.57
N ALA A 11 -10.25 -17.24 -21.88
CA ALA A 11 -9.10 -16.65 -22.57
C ALA A 11 -9.17 -15.12 -22.64
N ILE A 12 -10.38 -14.55 -22.76
CA ILE A 12 -10.59 -13.10 -22.78
C ILE A 12 -10.40 -12.50 -21.36
N THR A 13 -10.91 -13.17 -20.32
CA THR A 13 -10.71 -12.77 -18.91
C THR A 13 -9.23 -12.87 -18.51
N ALA A 14 -8.56 -13.97 -18.81
CA ALA A 14 -7.12 -14.14 -18.54
C ALA A 14 -6.26 -13.08 -19.25
N LYS A 15 -6.63 -12.69 -20.48
CA LYS A 15 -5.95 -11.62 -21.20
C LYS A 15 -6.22 -10.25 -20.57
N GLY A 16 -7.41 -10.02 -20.04
CA GLY A 16 -7.78 -8.82 -19.29
C GLY A 16 -7.00 -8.70 -17.98
N GLU A 17 -6.89 -9.79 -17.24
CA GLU A 17 -6.13 -9.85 -15.99
C GLU A 17 -4.64 -9.55 -16.22
N GLY A 18 -4.05 -10.08 -17.30
CA GLY A 18 -2.66 -9.79 -17.66
C GLY A 18 -2.41 -8.30 -17.97
N ILE A 19 -3.35 -7.63 -18.65
CA ILE A 19 -3.25 -6.20 -18.92
C ILE A 19 -3.34 -5.38 -17.63
N ILE A 20 -4.27 -5.70 -16.74
CA ILE A 20 -4.42 -5.03 -15.45
C ILE A 20 -3.15 -5.21 -14.60
N THR A 21 -2.61 -6.41 -14.54
CA THR A 21 -1.35 -6.69 -13.82
C THR A 21 -0.20 -5.83 -14.33
N ILE A 22 -0.04 -5.70 -15.65
CA ILE A 22 0.98 -4.84 -16.26
C ILE A 22 0.75 -3.36 -15.88
N LEU A 23 -0.50 -2.89 -15.94
CA LEU A 23 -0.85 -1.52 -15.55
C LEU A 23 -0.53 -1.25 -14.08
N VAL A 24 -0.80 -2.20 -13.18
CA VAL A 24 -0.45 -2.10 -11.76
C VAL A 24 1.06 -2.01 -11.57
N ILE A 25 1.84 -2.86 -12.25
CA ILE A 25 3.30 -2.82 -12.18
C ILE A 25 3.84 -1.48 -12.67
N ILE A 26 3.32 -0.95 -13.77
CA ILE A 26 3.71 0.37 -14.29
C ILE A 26 3.37 1.47 -13.28
N MET A 27 2.16 1.46 -12.73
CA MET A 27 1.72 2.43 -11.72
C MET A 27 2.60 2.39 -10.48
N LEU A 28 2.87 1.19 -9.95
CA LEU A 28 3.74 1.02 -8.78
C LEU A 28 5.19 1.41 -9.09
N GLY A 29 5.70 1.09 -10.27
CA GLY A 29 7.04 1.50 -10.72
C GLY A 29 7.18 3.02 -10.81
N LEU A 30 6.19 3.71 -11.37
CA LEU A 30 6.15 5.18 -11.38
C LEU A 30 6.03 5.75 -9.96
N ALA A 31 5.23 5.14 -9.09
CA ALA A 31 5.12 5.55 -7.69
C ALA A 31 6.47 5.46 -6.98
N VAL A 32 7.24 4.38 -7.20
CA VAL A 32 8.60 4.22 -6.68
C VAL A 32 9.52 5.32 -7.19
N CYS A 33 9.50 5.62 -8.50
CA CYS A 33 10.32 6.69 -9.06
C CYS A 33 10.02 8.05 -8.42
N PHE A 34 8.74 8.40 -8.26
CA PHE A 34 8.33 9.66 -7.63
C PHE A 34 8.65 9.69 -6.13
N ASP A 35 8.47 8.57 -5.42
CA ASP A 35 8.78 8.46 -4.00
C ASP A 35 10.28 8.65 -3.75
N LEU A 36 11.13 8.00 -4.54
CA LEU A 36 12.58 8.15 -4.42
C LEU A 36 13.08 9.55 -4.83
N TRP A 37 12.42 10.21 -5.79
CA TRP A 37 12.90 11.50 -6.32
C TRP A 37 12.35 12.69 -5.53
N LYS A 38 11.07 12.66 -5.15
CA LYS A 38 10.38 13.80 -4.50
C LYS A 38 9.88 13.48 -3.10
N SER A 39 10.04 12.25 -2.62
CA SER A 39 9.47 11.75 -1.34
C SER A 39 7.96 12.04 -1.22
N LYS A 40 7.27 12.12 -2.37
CA LYS A 40 5.82 12.36 -2.45
C LYS A 40 5.23 11.66 -3.67
N ILE A 41 4.17 10.90 -3.44
CA ILE A 41 3.41 10.25 -4.52
C ILE A 41 2.40 11.26 -5.08
N PRO A 42 2.44 11.57 -6.40
CA PRO A 42 1.51 12.53 -6.98
C PRO A 42 0.08 12.01 -7.01
N ASN A 43 -0.88 12.87 -6.65
CA ASN A 43 -2.30 12.49 -6.58
C ASN A 43 -2.88 12.06 -7.94
N TRP A 44 -2.36 12.61 -9.05
CA TRP A 44 -2.83 12.23 -10.38
C TRP A 44 -2.52 10.77 -10.70
N LEU A 45 -1.39 10.23 -10.22
CA LEU A 45 -0.98 8.84 -10.45
C LEU A 45 -1.94 7.87 -9.74
N THR A 46 -2.22 8.12 -8.45
CA THR A 46 -3.18 7.31 -7.68
C THR A 46 -4.61 7.48 -8.21
N GLY A 47 -4.98 8.69 -8.64
CA GLY A 47 -6.27 8.96 -9.29
C GLY A 47 -6.46 8.17 -10.59
N MET A 48 -5.43 8.11 -11.45
CA MET A 48 -5.45 7.28 -12.66
C MET A 48 -5.60 5.79 -12.33
N GLY A 49 -4.91 5.31 -11.29
CA GLY A 49 -5.07 3.93 -10.82
C GLY A 49 -6.51 3.62 -10.40
N VAL A 50 -7.14 4.50 -9.63
CA VAL A 50 -8.54 4.38 -9.24
C VAL A 50 -9.46 4.39 -10.46
N MET A 51 -9.28 5.33 -11.40
CA MET A 51 -10.08 5.40 -12.61
C MET A 51 -9.96 4.15 -13.48
N THR A 52 -8.75 3.62 -13.65
CA THR A 52 -8.53 2.39 -14.43
C THR A 52 -9.19 1.18 -13.76
N GLY A 53 -9.13 1.07 -12.43
CA GLY A 53 -9.82 0.03 -11.67
C GLY A 53 -11.34 0.10 -11.85
N TYR A 54 -11.94 1.27 -11.68
CA TYR A 54 -13.39 1.44 -11.93
C TYR A 54 -13.76 1.13 -13.38
N ALA A 55 -12.99 1.60 -14.37
CA ALA A 55 -13.26 1.33 -15.78
C ALA A 55 -13.20 -0.17 -16.12
N ALA A 56 -12.30 -0.92 -15.47
CA ALA A 56 -12.22 -2.37 -15.64
C ALA A 56 -13.49 -3.08 -15.12
N HIS A 57 -13.99 -2.65 -13.95
CA HIS A 57 -15.18 -3.26 -13.33
C HIS A 57 -16.49 -2.88 -14.02
N ILE A 58 -16.62 -1.66 -14.54
CA ILE A 58 -17.81 -1.23 -15.32
C ILE A 58 -17.95 -2.07 -16.60
N ARG A 59 -16.84 -2.46 -17.23
CA ARG A 59 -16.88 -3.31 -18.44
C ARG A 59 -17.32 -4.75 -18.17
N GLY A 60 -17.26 -5.20 -16.92
CA GLY A 60 -17.68 -6.53 -16.51
C GLY A 60 -19.19 -6.74 -16.34
N GLU A 61 -20.04 -5.74 -16.69
CA GLU A 61 -21.53 -5.78 -16.67
C GLU A 61 -22.19 -6.09 -15.31
N GLU A 62 -21.49 -6.01 -14.19
CA GLU A 62 -22.07 -6.22 -12.88
C GLU A 62 -22.22 -4.90 -12.11
N GLU A 63 -23.46 -4.44 -11.88
CA GLU A 63 -23.76 -3.30 -10.97
C GLU A 63 -23.15 -3.52 -9.56
N LYS A 64 -23.09 -4.77 -9.12
CA LYS A 64 -22.44 -5.16 -7.86
C LYS A 64 -20.93 -4.92 -7.85
N GLY A 65 -20.27 -4.89 -9.00
CA GLY A 65 -18.83 -4.64 -9.13
C GLY A 65 -18.44 -3.26 -8.64
N ILE A 66 -19.22 -2.22 -8.93
CA ILE A 66 -18.93 -0.83 -8.50
C ILE A 66 -19.00 -0.69 -6.99
N ILE A 67 -20.01 -1.28 -6.35
CA ILE A 67 -20.16 -1.27 -4.89
C ILE A 67 -18.98 -2.01 -4.25
N LEU A 68 -18.65 -3.18 -4.78
CA LEU A 68 -17.56 -4.02 -4.28
C LEU A 68 -16.22 -3.27 -4.36
N VAL A 69 -15.89 -2.65 -5.51
CA VAL A 69 -14.66 -1.85 -5.68
C VAL A 69 -14.60 -0.71 -4.69
N THR A 70 -15.73 -0.01 -4.46
CA THR A 70 -15.79 1.09 -3.50
C THR A 70 -15.52 0.59 -2.07
N VAL A 71 -16.08 -0.56 -1.69
CA VAL A 71 -15.83 -1.19 -0.38
C VAL A 71 -14.37 -1.61 -0.26
N MET A 72 -13.81 -2.24 -1.30
CA MET A 72 -12.39 -2.66 -1.32
C MET A 72 -11.44 -1.49 -1.19
N MET A 73 -11.75 -0.35 -1.82
CA MET A 73 -10.96 0.88 -1.72
C MET A 73 -10.93 1.44 -0.28
N LEU A 74 -12.00 1.24 0.49
CA LEU A 74 -12.07 1.71 1.88
C LEU A 74 -11.26 0.85 2.86
N ILE A 75 -11.01 -0.42 2.54
CA ILE A 75 -10.29 -1.34 3.43
C ILE A 75 -8.89 -0.81 3.82
N PRO A 76 -8.00 -0.42 2.89
CA PRO A 76 -6.71 0.16 3.25
C PRO A 76 -6.83 1.44 4.06
N VAL A 77 -7.85 2.26 3.77
CA VAL A 77 -8.07 3.52 4.53
C VAL A 77 -8.37 3.20 5.98
N ILE A 78 -9.31 2.29 6.24
CA ILE A 78 -9.71 1.91 7.60
C ILE A 78 -8.53 1.23 8.32
N LEU A 79 -7.82 0.32 7.63
CA LEU A 79 -6.70 -0.43 8.19
C LEU A 79 -5.55 0.48 8.61
N PHE A 80 -5.21 1.47 7.76
CA PHE A 80 -4.08 2.36 7.99
C PHE A 80 -4.46 3.68 8.67
N TYR A 81 -5.75 3.90 8.96
CA TYR A 81 -6.22 5.13 9.60
C TYR A 81 -5.51 5.42 10.94
N LEU A 82 -5.35 4.39 11.78
CA LEU A 82 -4.66 4.52 13.05
C LEU A 82 -3.18 4.87 12.87
N LEU A 83 -2.50 4.22 11.90
CA LEU A 83 -1.10 4.51 11.58
C LEU A 83 -0.93 5.92 11.01
N PHE A 84 -1.91 6.41 10.26
CA PHE A 84 -1.95 7.78 9.76
C PHE A 84 -2.10 8.80 10.90
N LEU A 85 -3.01 8.55 11.85
CA LEU A 85 -3.18 9.42 13.03
C LEU A 85 -1.91 9.48 13.90
N MET A 86 -1.20 8.36 14.00
CA MET A 86 0.09 8.31 14.71
C MET A 86 1.25 8.91 13.92
N HIS A 87 1.02 9.45 12.72
CA HIS A 87 2.05 9.96 11.80
C HIS A 87 3.12 8.91 11.43
N ALA A 88 2.79 7.64 11.57
CA ALA A 88 3.68 6.53 11.23
C ALA A 88 3.68 6.22 9.72
N MET A 89 2.63 6.62 9.02
CA MET A 89 2.45 6.37 7.57
C MET A 89 1.98 7.63 6.85
N GLY A 90 2.50 7.87 5.66
CA GLY A 90 2.14 9.00 4.81
C GLY A 90 0.77 8.83 4.14
N ALA A 91 0.04 9.93 3.92
CA ALA A 91 -1.22 9.91 3.17
C ALA A 91 -1.03 9.41 1.72
N GLY A 92 0.16 9.58 1.15
CA GLY A 92 0.50 9.09 -0.20
C GLY A 92 0.46 7.57 -0.30
N ASP A 93 0.96 6.89 0.73
CA ASP A 93 1.03 5.43 0.77
C ASP A 93 -0.37 4.81 0.89
N ILE A 94 -1.25 5.43 1.70
CA ILE A 94 -2.64 5.00 1.81
C ILE A 94 -3.35 5.11 0.46
N LYS A 95 -3.16 6.23 -0.25
CA LYS A 95 -3.72 6.43 -1.59
C LYS A 95 -3.19 5.42 -2.61
N LEU A 96 -1.93 5.01 -2.48
CA LEU A 96 -1.35 3.98 -3.33
C LEU A 96 -2.04 2.62 -3.11
N PHE A 97 -2.25 2.23 -1.85
CA PHE A 97 -3.00 1.02 -1.53
C PHE A 97 -4.48 1.10 -1.95
N MET A 98 -5.11 2.29 -1.87
CA MET A 98 -6.46 2.51 -2.40
C MET A 98 -6.52 2.25 -3.90
N ALA A 99 -5.59 2.82 -4.67
CA ALA A 99 -5.51 2.62 -6.11
C ALA A 99 -5.28 1.14 -6.47
N LEU A 100 -4.39 0.46 -5.73
CA LEU A 100 -4.15 -0.96 -5.89
C LEU A 100 -5.41 -1.80 -5.63
N SER A 101 -6.17 -1.47 -4.57
CA SER A 101 -7.42 -2.16 -4.21
C SER A 101 -8.52 -2.00 -5.26
N CYS A 102 -8.51 -0.91 -6.04
CA CYS A 102 -9.44 -0.74 -7.14
C CYS A 102 -9.07 -1.57 -8.38
N MET A 103 -7.78 -1.87 -8.56
CA MET A 103 -7.27 -2.52 -9.77
C MET A 103 -7.13 -4.03 -9.63
N THR A 104 -7.09 -4.56 -8.40
CA THR A 104 -6.78 -5.97 -8.13
C THR A 104 -7.79 -6.60 -7.18
N ASP A 105 -7.84 -7.94 -7.16
CA ASP A 105 -8.71 -8.68 -6.27
C ASP A 105 -8.34 -8.55 -4.80
N TYR A 106 -9.33 -8.71 -3.93
CA TYR A 106 -9.19 -8.63 -2.48
C TYR A 106 -8.06 -9.51 -1.92
N SER A 107 -7.93 -10.75 -2.42
CA SER A 107 -6.87 -11.67 -1.99
C SER A 107 -5.49 -11.12 -2.31
N ILE A 108 -5.29 -10.60 -3.52
CA ILE A 108 -4.03 -10.00 -3.97
C ILE A 108 -3.69 -8.78 -3.12
N VAL A 109 -4.67 -7.92 -2.84
CA VAL A 109 -4.48 -6.72 -2.01
C VAL A 109 -4.01 -7.08 -0.61
N LEU A 110 -4.67 -8.03 0.06
CA LEU A 110 -4.31 -8.44 1.42
C LEU A 110 -2.90 -9.02 1.49
N HIS A 111 -2.56 -9.94 0.59
CA HIS A 111 -1.20 -10.51 0.54
C HIS A 111 -0.17 -9.41 0.24
N THR A 112 -0.48 -8.49 -0.68
CA THR A 112 0.41 -7.36 -0.99
C THR A 112 0.64 -6.47 0.24
N ILE A 113 -0.40 -6.16 1.01
CA ILE A 113 -0.29 -5.37 2.25
C ILE A 113 0.64 -6.09 3.24
N ILE A 114 0.42 -7.39 3.48
CA ILE A 114 1.22 -8.17 4.42
C ILE A 114 2.69 -8.20 3.98
N PHE A 115 2.98 -8.58 2.73
CA PHE A 115 4.35 -8.65 2.22
C PHE A 115 5.02 -7.29 2.19
N SER A 116 4.29 -6.22 1.83
CA SER A 116 4.82 -4.85 1.83
C SER A 116 5.22 -4.41 3.23
N LEU A 117 4.37 -4.66 4.23
CA LEU A 117 4.67 -4.32 5.62
C LEU A 117 5.83 -5.14 6.17
N CYS A 118 5.92 -6.43 5.83
CA CYS A 118 7.07 -7.27 6.20
C CYS A 118 8.37 -6.73 5.59
N LEU A 119 8.37 -6.41 4.29
CA LEU A 119 9.55 -5.83 3.61
C LEU A 119 9.94 -4.47 4.23
N ALA A 120 8.95 -3.61 4.49
CA ALA A 120 9.17 -2.32 5.12
C ALA A 120 9.75 -2.47 6.54
N ALA A 121 9.24 -3.44 7.33
CA ALA A 121 9.74 -3.72 8.66
C ALA A 121 11.19 -4.24 8.64
N VAL A 122 11.51 -5.17 7.74
CA VAL A 122 12.87 -5.70 7.56
C VAL A 122 13.83 -4.58 7.15
N TYR A 123 13.44 -3.76 6.17
CA TYR A 123 14.25 -2.62 5.73
C TYR A 123 14.46 -1.61 6.86
N GLY A 124 13.40 -1.26 7.59
CA GLY A 124 13.46 -0.34 8.73
C GLY A 124 14.36 -0.87 9.84
N LEU A 125 14.26 -2.16 10.17
CA LEU A 125 15.10 -2.82 11.16
C LEU A 125 16.57 -2.82 10.72
N PHE A 126 16.86 -3.19 9.47
CA PHE A 126 18.21 -3.16 8.92
C PHE A 126 18.83 -1.76 9.01
N ARG A 127 18.07 -0.72 8.67
CA ARG A 127 18.49 0.68 8.75
C ARG A 127 18.80 1.09 10.20
N LEU A 128 17.95 0.73 11.16
CA LEU A 128 18.13 1.01 12.58
C LEU A 128 19.40 0.34 13.14
N ILE A 129 19.65 -0.92 12.76
CA ILE A 129 20.86 -1.65 13.15
C ILE A 129 22.08 -0.96 12.57
N ARG A 130 22.08 -0.60 11.29
CA ARG A 130 23.21 0.05 10.62
C ARG A 130 23.53 1.44 11.18
N GLN A 131 22.53 2.17 11.64
CA GLN A 131 22.69 3.49 12.26
C GLN A 131 23.13 3.42 13.73
N GLY A 132 23.16 2.24 14.35
CA GLY A 132 23.51 2.05 15.77
C GLY A 132 22.52 2.68 16.75
N THR A 133 21.36 3.18 16.26
CA THR A 133 20.38 3.93 17.06
C THR A 133 19.27 3.06 17.64
N LEU A 134 19.31 1.75 17.41
CA LEU A 134 18.27 0.81 17.79
C LEU A 134 17.99 0.82 19.30
N ILE A 135 19.03 0.76 20.12
CA ILE A 135 18.89 0.75 21.59
C ILE A 135 18.31 2.08 22.08
N GLN A 136 18.78 3.20 21.54
CA GLN A 136 18.28 4.53 21.91
C GLN A 136 16.80 4.68 21.56
N ARG A 137 16.36 4.19 20.40
CA ARG A 137 14.95 4.26 19.99
C ARG A 137 14.05 3.35 20.82
N ILE A 138 14.52 2.14 21.20
CA ILE A 138 13.77 1.24 22.10
C ILE A 138 13.62 1.87 23.48
N LEU A 139 14.68 2.43 24.05
CA LEU A 139 14.63 3.12 25.33
C LEU A 139 13.71 4.34 25.28
N TYR A 140 13.80 5.13 24.21
CA TYR A 140 12.91 6.26 24.00
C TYR A 140 11.45 5.86 23.88
N PHE A 141 11.14 4.78 23.11
CA PHE A 141 9.78 4.26 22.97
C PHE A 141 9.21 3.81 24.32
N ARG A 142 10.03 3.13 25.14
CA ARG A 142 9.65 2.74 26.50
C ARG A 142 9.31 3.96 27.37
N THR A 143 10.15 4.98 27.34
CA THR A 143 9.93 6.22 28.11
C THR A 143 8.72 6.97 27.61
N TYR A 144 8.51 7.03 26.30
CA TYR A 144 7.33 7.64 25.67
C TYR A 144 6.04 6.94 26.09
N MET A 145 6.01 5.62 26.04
CA MET A 145 4.85 4.84 26.49
C MET A 145 4.51 5.09 27.96
N GLN A 146 5.52 5.12 28.83
CA GLN A 146 5.32 5.45 30.25
C GLN A 146 4.80 6.89 30.43
N SER A 147 5.34 7.87 29.73
CA SER A 147 4.94 9.27 29.85
C SER A 147 3.54 9.52 29.27
N SER A 148 3.16 8.86 28.17
CA SER A 148 1.84 8.98 27.56
C SER A 148 0.74 8.35 28.41
N LEU A 149 1.02 7.22 29.06
CA LEU A 149 0.08 6.58 29.98
C LEU A 149 -0.14 7.40 31.26
N VAL A 150 0.91 8.07 31.76
CA VAL A 150 0.84 8.85 33.01
C VAL A 150 0.25 10.24 32.79
N LYS A 151 0.60 10.92 31.69
CA LYS A 151 0.23 12.33 31.46
C LYS A 151 -1.07 12.54 30.68
N LYS A 152 -1.73 11.49 30.15
CA LYS A 152 -2.96 11.56 29.31
C LYS A 152 -2.88 12.60 28.16
N GLN A 153 -1.70 13.09 27.80
CA GLN A 153 -1.49 14.03 26.69
C GLN A 153 -0.82 13.29 25.54
N TRP A 154 -1.53 13.20 24.43
CA TRP A 154 -0.99 12.63 23.18
C TRP A 154 -0.09 13.70 22.52
N VAL A 155 1.20 13.65 22.84
CA VAL A 155 2.20 14.45 22.12
C VAL A 155 2.73 13.63 20.95
N PRO A 156 2.77 14.16 19.72
CA PRO A 156 3.27 13.41 18.57
C PRO A 156 4.71 12.93 18.84
N TYR A 157 4.95 11.63 18.65
CA TYR A 157 6.24 10.98 18.88
C TYR A 157 7.40 11.65 18.12
N ARG A 158 7.09 12.29 16.99
CA ARG A 158 8.07 12.86 16.05
C ARG A 158 8.60 14.25 16.47
N GLU A 159 7.84 15.05 17.18
CA GLU A 159 8.25 16.42 17.55
C GLU A 159 9.39 16.47 18.58
N GLN A 160 9.54 15.46 19.41
CA GLN A 160 10.51 15.48 20.52
C GLN A 160 11.90 14.96 20.16
N THR A 161 12.06 14.29 19.03
CA THR A 161 13.31 13.56 18.75
C THR A 161 14.36 14.37 18.01
N GLY A 162 14.04 15.54 17.40
CA GLY A 162 15.02 16.33 16.63
C GLY A 162 15.77 15.51 15.56
N MET A 163 15.26 14.30 15.28
CA MET A 163 15.90 13.35 14.38
C MET A 163 15.51 13.65 12.95
N ASP A 164 16.52 13.80 12.14
CA ASP A 164 16.51 14.01 10.70
C ASP A 164 15.34 13.30 10.00
N ASP A 165 14.73 14.05 9.10
CA ASP A 165 13.59 13.70 8.28
C ASP A 165 13.91 12.58 7.26
N SER A 166 14.43 11.46 7.74
CA SER A 166 14.65 10.30 6.92
C SER A 166 13.30 9.64 6.61
N CYS A 167 12.56 10.27 5.69
CA CYS A 167 11.34 9.67 5.13
C CYS A 167 11.62 8.23 4.73
N MET A 168 10.86 7.31 5.28
CA MET A 168 10.91 5.91 4.87
C MET A 168 10.12 5.79 3.58
N HIS A 169 10.82 5.53 2.47
CA HIS A 169 10.18 5.29 1.18
C HIS A 169 9.45 3.94 1.22
N LEU A 170 8.11 3.97 1.29
CA LEU A 170 7.31 2.77 1.37
C LEU A 170 6.98 2.19 -0.02
N ALA A 171 6.94 3.03 -1.06
CA ALA A 171 6.57 2.59 -2.41
C ALA A 171 7.42 1.43 -2.95
N PRO A 172 8.76 1.36 -2.74
CA PRO A 172 9.54 0.18 -3.12
C PRO A 172 9.12 -1.11 -2.42
N ALA A 173 8.74 -1.01 -1.13
CA ALA A 173 8.25 -2.17 -0.38
C ALA A 173 6.88 -2.63 -0.90
N VAL A 174 6.02 -1.70 -1.34
CA VAL A 174 4.72 -2.04 -1.95
C VAL A 174 4.91 -2.74 -3.28
N LEU A 175 5.80 -2.24 -4.14
CA LEU A 175 6.13 -2.91 -5.40
C LEU A 175 6.71 -4.31 -5.17
N GLY A 176 7.67 -4.44 -4.25
CA GLY A 176 8.25 -5.73 -3.88
C GLY A 176 7.21 -6.70 -3.32
N GLY A 177 6.33 -6.23 -2.43
CA GLY A 177 5.22 -7.00 -1.88
C GLY A 177 4.25 -7.49 -2.94
N TYR A 178 3.91 -6.63 -3.91
CA TYR A 178 3.05 -7.01 -5.04
C TYR A 178 3.69 -8.09 -5.92
N LEU A 179 4.97 -7.93 -6.27
CA LEU A 179 5.70 -8.93 -7.06
C LEU A 179 5.80 -10.28 -6.35
N LEU A 180 6.03 -10.28 -5.02
CA LEU A 180 6.00 -11.50 -4.22
C LEU A 180 4.62 -12.16 -4.22
N THR A 181 3.56 -11.36 -4.13
CA THR A 181 2.17 -11.86 -4.19
C THR A 181 1.90 -12.56 -5.50
N LEU A 182 2.32 -12.00 -6.64
CA LEU A 182 2.17 -12.62 -7.97
C LEU A 182 2.94 -13.95 -8.11
N GLY A 183 4.00 -14.14 -7.31
CA GLY A 183 4.75 -15.40 -7.32
C GLY A 183 4.17 -16.49 -6.40
N VAL A 184 3.27 -16.11 -5.48
CA VAL A 184 2.69 -17.03 -4.48
C VAL A 184 1.24 -17.40 -4.81
N VAL A 185 0.49 -16.51 -5.44
CA VAL A 185 -0.91 -16.69 -5.88
C VAL A 185 -0.96 -17.13 -7.33
#